data_a8ce85ea775dc387c1126f748562390a
#
_entry.id   a8ce85ea775dc387c1126f748562390a
#
_cell.length_a   1.000
_cell.length_b   1.000
_cell.length_c   1.000
_cell.angle_alpha   90.00
_cell.angle_beta   90.00
_cell.angle_gamma   90.00
#
_symmetry.space_group_name_H-M   'P 1'
#
loop_
_entity.id
_entity.type
_entity.pdbx_description
1 polymer ?
#
loop_
_entity_poly.entity_id
_entity_poly.type
_entity_poly.pdbx_seq_one_letter_code
_entity_poly.pdbx_strand_id
1 'polypeptide(L)'
;MASFNKDLVNYLLNHPSLTYSKVNRSVEQGRGTLELFDGTEHGPALELKKMIMAMAGDFMAAHPKDPDHPFLADPPKAFEVNCWGTVYDREGRQLVHFHPPAWLSGVYYPALPASMKEAAKGRTNNIEGWIEFGRAFHLFGDRREP
;
A
#
# COMPACT_ATOMS: atom_id res chain seq x y z
N MET A 1 18.68 4.79 -2.38
CA MET A 1 17.42 4.58 -1.61
C MET A 1 17.20 5.61 -0.50
N ALA A 2 18.15 5.93 0.37
CA ALA A 2 17.89 6.90 1.46
C ALA A 2 17.50 8.31 0.96
N SER A 3 18.12 8.83 -0.12
CA SER A 3 17.73 10.10 -0.75
C SER A 3 16.33 10.03 -1.34
N PHE A 4 16.02 9.00 -2.11
CA PHE A 4 14.71 8.79 -2.72
C PHE A 4 13.59 8.79 -1.68
N ASN A 5 13.76 8.04 -0.58
CA ASN A 5 12.75 7.98 0.48
C ASN A 5 12.52 9.36 1.11
N LYS A 6 13.58 10.12 1.35
CA LYS A 6 13.48 11.49 1.87
C LYS A 6 12.71 12.40 0.91
N ASP A 7 13.03 12.31 -0.38
CA ASP A 7 12.40 13.13 -1.42
C ASP A 7 10.91 12.74 -1.60
N LEU A 8 10.60 11.46 -1.54
CA LEU A 8 9.22 10.97 -1.57
C LEU A 8 8.40 11.41 -0.35
N VAL A 9 9.00 11.35 0.85
CA VAL A 9 8.35 11.88 2.07
C VAL A 9 8.06 13.36 1.94
N ASN A 10 9.04 14.16 1.49
CA ASN A 10 8.85 15.58 1.29
C ASN A 10 7.76 15.86 0.24
N TYR A 11 7.75 15.11 -0.85
CA TYR A 11 6.71 15.23 -1.89
C TYR A 11 5.33 14.98 -1.30
N LEU A 12 5.15 13.88 -0.54
CA LEU A 12 3.87 13.52 0.05
C LEU A 12 3.40 14.55 1.10
N LEU A 13 4.30 15.00 1.97
CA LEU A 13 3.96 15.98 3.02
C LEU A 13 3.54 17.34 2.47
N ASN A 14 4.03 17.70 1.29
CA ASN A 14 3.69 18.96 0.59
C ASN A 14 2.67 18.76 -0.54
N HIS A 15 2.13 17.57 -0.71
CA HIS A 15 1.18 17.31 -1.78
C HIS A 15 -0.13 18.08 -1.57
N PRO A 16 -0.64 18.83 -2.57
CA PRO A 16 -1.80 19.70 -2.39
C PRO A 16 -3.09 18.96 -2.01
N SER A 17 -3.20 17.67 -2.34
CA SER A 17 -4.36 16.86 -1.97
C SER A 17 -4.23 16.17 -0.61
N LEU A 18 -3.10 16.31 0.10
CA LEU A 18 -2.93 15.68 1.40
C LEU A 18 -3.85 16.33 2.45
N THR A 19 -4.84 15.60 2.90
CA THR A 19 -5.83 16.12 3.86
C THR A 19 -6.29 15.04 4.83
N TYR A 20 -6.86 15.46 5.97
CA TYR A 20 -7.61 14.57 6.87
C TYR A 20 -8.87 14.10 6.15
N SER A 21 -8.87 12.89 5.73
CA SER A 21 -9.71 12.44 4.63
C SER A 21 -11.07 11.91 5.08
N LYS A 22 -12.12 12.54 4.56
CA LYS A 22 -13.41 11.86 4.34
C LYS A 22 -13.38 10.94 3.11
N VAL A 23 -12.37 11.05 2.27
CA VAL A 23 -12.25 10.35 0.99
C VAL A 23 -11.71 8.94 1.19
N ASN A 24 -10.74 8.74 2.05
CA ASN A 24 -10.19 7.42 2.38
C ASN A 24 -10.81 6.91 3.69
N ARG A 25 -11.97 6.28 3.58
CA ARG A 25 -12.76 5.80 4.73
C ARG A 25 -12.07 4.73 5.57
N SER A 26 -10.97 4.15 5.08
CA SER A 26 -10.19 3.14 5.81
C SER A 26 -9.10 3.73 6.71
N VAL A 27 -8.77 5.02 6.57
CA VAL A 27 -7.74 5.68 7.38
C VAL A 27 -8.36 6.34 8.59
N GLU A 28 -7.92 5.94 9.78
CA GLU A 28 -8.22 6.58 11.05
C GLU A 28 -7.00 7.33 11.58
N GLN A 29 -7.20 8.54 12.09
CA GLN A 29 -6.14 9.41 12.66
C GLN A 29 -4.95 9.61 11.71
N GLY A 30 -5.24 9.84 10.44
CA GLY A 30 -4.23 10.06 9.42
C GLY A 30 -4.73 10.96 8.29
N ARG A 31 -3.81 11.36 7.45
CA ARG A 31 -4.06 12.14 6.24
C ARG A 31 -3.82 11.27 5.02
N GLY A 32 -4.59 11.48 3.98
CA GLY A 32 -4.44 10.79 2.70
C GLY A 32 -4.35 11.75 1.54
N THR A 33 -3.66 11.35 0.48
CA THR A 33 -3.70 12.03 -0.81
C THR A 33 -4.84 11.47 -1.67
N LEU A 34 -5.18 12.18 -2.73
CA LEU A 34 -5.87 11.60 -3.87
C LEU A 34 -4.90 10.71 -4.67
N GLU A 35 -5.35 10.24 -5.83
CA GLU A 35 -4.51 9.48 -6.77
C GLU A 35 -3.22 10.25 -7.10
N LEU A 36 -2.08 9.58 -6.95
CA LEU A 36 -0.76 10.15 -7.22
C LEU A 36 -0.29 9.90 -8.65
N PHE A 37 -0.91 8.96 -9.35
CA PHE A 37 -0.53 8.55 -10.70
C PHE A 37 -1.64 8.93 -11.70
N ASP A 38 -2.01 10.20 -11.67
CA ASP A 38 -3.08 10.78 -12.48
C ASP A 38 -2.62 11.26 -13.88
N GLY A 39 -1.39 10.98 -14.25
CA GLY A 39 -0.78 11.41 -15.51
C GLY A 39 0.00 12.72 -15.40
N THR A 40 -0.03 13.38 -14.25
CA THR A 40 0.75 14.61 -13.99
C THR A 40 1.91 14.37 -13.02
N GLU A 41 2.12 13.12 -12.61
CA GLU A 41 3.16 12.75 -11.67
C GLU A 41 4.56 13.11 -12.17
N HIS A 42 5.37 13.64 -11.27
CA HIS A 42 6.75 14.07 -11.53
C HIS A 42 7.65 13.78 -10.33
N GLY A 43 8.96 13.97 -10.51
CA GLY A 43 9.93 13.77 -9.44
C GLY A 43 9.82 12.38 -8.80
N PRO A 44 9.81 12.29 -7.45
CA PRO A 44 9.82 11.00 -6.76
C PRO A 44 8.54 10.17 -6.98
N ALA A 45 7.40 10.77 -7.29
CA ALA A 45 6.18 10.04 -7.62
C ALA A 45 6.32 9.29 -8.96
N LEU A 46 6.88 9.93 -9.98
CA LEU A 46 7.15 9.29 -11.26
C LEU A 46 8.20 8.18 -11.12
N GLU A 47 9.21 8.37 -10.30
CA GLU A 47 10.21 7.35 -10.02
C GLU A 47 9.59 6.14 -9.30
N LEU A 48 8.74 6.40 -8.29
CA LEU A 48 7.99 5.34 -7.61
C LEU A 48 7.11 4.55 -8.57
N LYS A 49 6.38 5.22 -9.47
CA LYS A 49 5.56 4.56 -10.48
C LYS A 49 6.38 3.60 -11.34
N LYS A 50 7.54 4.06 -11.83
CA LYS A 50 8.44 3.21 -12.62
C LYS A 50 8.93 1.99 -11.86
N MET A 51 9.26 2.16 -10.58
CA MET A 51 9.67 1.05 -9.72
C MET A 51 8.54 0.04 -9.52
N ILE A 52 7.34 0.49 -9.24
CA ILE A 52 6.17 -0.38 -9.06
C ILE A 52 5.84 -1.13 -10.36
N MET A 53 5.86 -0.44 -11.50
CA MET A 53 5.61 -1.05 -12.80
C MET A 53 6.64 -2.15 -13.12
N ALA A 54 7.92 -1.91 -12.83
CA ALA A 54 8.97 -2.90 -13.01
C ALA A 54 8.76 -4.11 -12.09
N MET A 55 8.49 -3.88 -10.79
CA MET A 55 8.23 -4.96 -9.83
C MET A 55 7.01 -5.80 -10.20
N ALA A 56 5.93 -5.17 -10.67
CA ALA A 56 4.74 -5.89 -11.14
C ALA A 56 5.05 -6.74 -12.38
N GLY A 57 5.83 -6.20 -13.32
CA GLY A 57 6.29 -6.96 -14.48
C GLY A 57 7.16 -8.16 -14.10
N ASP A 58 8.11 -7.98 -13.19
CA ASP A 58 8.97 -9.05 -12.69
C ASP A 58 8.15 -10.13 -11.96
N PHE A 59 7.16 -9.71 -11.15
CA PHE A 59 6.25 -10.63 -10.49
C PHE A 59 5.46 -11.47 -11.50
N MET A 60 4.88 -10.84 -12.52
CA MET A 60 4.13 -11.54 -13.56
C MET A 60 5.02 -12.51 -14.36
N ALA A 61 6.24 -12.11 -14.65
CA ALA A 61 7.21 -12.98 -15.35
C ALA A 61 7.62 -14.19 -14.50
N ALA A 62 7.77 -14.00 -13.19
CA ALA A 62 8.12 -15.08 -12.26
C ALA A 62 6.94 -16.04 -11.97
N HIS A 63 5.70 -15.60 -12.20
CA HIS A 63 4.49 -16.37 -11.93
C HIS A 63 3.64 -16.49 -13.21
N PRO A 64 4.04 -17.35 -14.15
CA PRO A 64 3.29 -17.55 -15.38
C PRO A 64 1.89 -18.10 -15.12
N LYS A 65 1.03 -17.99 -16.12
CA LYS A 65 -0.34 -18.51 -16.04
C LYS A 65 -0.33 -19.98 -15.60
N ASP A 66 -1.11 -20.28 -14.58
CA ASP A 66 -1.36 -21.61 -14.05
C ASP A 66 -2.88 -21.83 -13.94
N PRO A 67 -3.47 -22.65 -14.84
CA PRO A 67 -4.93 -22.86 -14.87
C PRO A 67 -5.50 -23.48 -13.58
N ASP A 68 -4.68 -24.20 -12.82
CA ASP A 68 -5.09 -24.88 -11.61
C ASP A 68 -4.95 -24.00 -10.36
N HIS A 69 -4.27 -22.86 -10.50
CA HIS A 69 -4.08 -21.94 -9.39
C HIS A 69 -5.15 -20.82 -9.41
N PRO A 70 -5.96 -20.65 -8.37
CA PRO A 70 -7.12 -19.73 -8.38
C PRO A 70 -6.75 -18.26 -8.66
N PHE A 71 -5.53 -17.83 -8.33
CA PHE A 71 -5.05 -16.47 -8.57
C PHE A 71 -4.34 -16.32 -9.92
N LEU A 72 -3.63 -17.36 -10.39
CA LEU A 72 -2.83 -17.31 -11.63
C LEU A 72 -3.57 -17.88 -12.84
N ALA A 73 -4.80 -18.36 -12.67
CA ALA A 73 -5.57 -18.96 -13.77
C ALA A 73 -5.88 -17.95 -14.90
N ASP A 74 -6.06 -16.69 -14.56
CA ASP A 74 -6.33 -15.64 -15.54
C ASP A 74 -5.60 -14.33 -15.18
N PRO A 75 -4.27 -14.27 -15.36
CA PRO A 75 -3.50 -13.06 -15.08
C PRO A 75 -3.86 -11.95 -16.08
N PRO A 76 -3.85 -10.68 -15.65
CA PRO A 76 -4.17 -9.57 -16.52
C PRO A 76 -3.17 -9.45 -17.67
N LYS A 77 -3.67 -9.16 -18.89
CA LYS A 77 -2.83 -8.92 -20.07
C LYS A 77 -2.22 -7.51 -20.09
N ALA A 78 -2.88 -6.59 -19.43
CA ALA A 78 -2.44 -5.21 -19.23
C ALA A 78 -2.94 -4.75 -17.86
N PHE A 79 -2.25 -3.82 -17.24
CA PHE A 79 -2.62 -3.28 -15.94
C PHE A 79 -2.31 -1.79 -15.84
N GLU A 80 -3.04 -1.14 -15.00
CA GLU A 80 -2.78 0.21 -14.54
C GLU A 80 -2.39 0.17 -13.06
N VAL A 81 -1.68 1.19 -12.61
CA VAL A 81 -1.26 1.32 -11.21
C VAL A 81 -1.91 2.55 -10.63
N ASN A 82 -2.69 2.35 -9.59
CA ASN A 82 -3.23 3.41 -8.76
C ASN A 82 -2.40 3.50 -7.47
N CYS A 83 -2.14 4.71 -7.02
CA CYS A 83 -1.33 4.95 -5.84
C CYS A 83 -1.84 6.17 -5.06
N TRP A 84 -1.88 6.05 -3.76
CA TRP A 84 -2.14 7.16 -2.86
C TRP A 84 -1.19 7.09 -1.67
N GLY A 85 -0.87 8.25 -1.12
CA GLY A 85 -0.06 8.36 0.07
C GLY A 85 -0.92 8.43 1.33
N THR A 86 -0.46 7.79 2.40
CA THR A 86 -1.06 7.91 3.72
C THR A 86 -0.01 8.36 4.72
N VAL A 87 -0.35 9.36 5.52
CA VAL A 87 0.50 9.91 6.58
C VAL A 87 -0.23 9.77 7.90
N TYR A 88 0.33 9.02 8.81
CA TYR A 88 -0.17 8.89 10.18
C TYR A 88 0.60 9.85 11.09
N ASP A 89 -0.14 10.62 11.89
CA ASP A 89 0.46 11.61 12.77
C ASP A 89 0.78 11.02 14.16
N ARG A 90 0.00 10.05 14.65
CA ARG A 90 0.17 9.34 15.93
C ARG A 90 -0.42 7.93 15.80
N GLU A 91 -1.26 7.52 16.72
CA GLU A 91 -1.92 6.21 16.81
C GLU A 91 -2.84 5.87 15.61
N GLY A 92 -2.51 6.46 14.44
CA GLY A 92 -3.26 6.25 13.22
C GLY A 92 -3.13 4.83 12.71
N ARG A 93 -4.21 4.33 12.12
CA ARG A 93 -4.28 2.98 11.56
C ARG A 93 -5.11 2.93 10.30
N GLN A 94 -4.95 1.87 9.58
CA GLN A 94 -5.82 1.54 8.47
C GLN A 94 -6.79 0.43 8.88
N LEU A 95 -8.08 0.68 8.68
CA LEU A 95 -9.10 -0.33 8.90
C LEU A 95 -9.01 -1.42 7.85
N VAL A 96 -9.59 -2.58 8.16
CA VAL A 96 -9.72 -3.67 7.21
C VAL A 96 -10.47 -3.19 5.96
N HIS A 97 -9.86 -3.37 4.81
CA HIS A 97 -10.41 -2.94 3.53
C HIS A 97 -9.86 -3.84 2.40
N PHE A 98 -10.40 -3.69 1.22
CA PHE A 98 -9.96 -4.40 0.03
C PHE A 98 -9.99 -3.47 -1.18
N HIS A 99 -9.28 -3.84 -2.22
CA HIS A 99 -9.09 -3.01 -3.42
C HIS A 99 -9.65 -3.69 -4.68
N PRO A 100 -10.98 -3.81 -4.83
CA PRO A 100 -11.53 -4.33 -6.07
C PRO A 100 -11.45 -3.24 -7.17
N PRO A 101 -11.13 -3.57 -8.39
CA PRO A 101 -10.82 -4.89 -8.96
C PRO A 101 -9.31 -5.19 -9.03
N ALA A 102 -8.50 -4.68 -8.09
CA ALA A 102 -7.05 -4.85 -8.16
C ALA A 102 -6.66 -6.34 -8.10
N TRP A 103 -5.80 -6.74 -9.04
CA TRP A 103 -5.20 -8.07 -9.09
C TRP A 103 -4.03 -8.20 -8.09
N LEU A 104 -3.23 -7.13 -7.95
CA LEU A 104 -2.17 -7.02 -6.94
C LEU A 104 -2.39 -5.77 -6.10
N SER A 105 -2.05 -5.85 -4.83
CA SER A 105 -1.96 -4.71 -3.92
C SER A 105 -0.63 -4.74 -3.19
N GLY A 106 -0.08 -3.59 -2.90
CA GLY A 106 1.17 -3.46 -2.20
C GLY A 106 1.23 -2.23 -1.31
N VAL A 107 2.16 -2.24 -0.37
CA VAL A 107 2.43 -1.10 0.51
C VAL A 107 3.93 -0.81 0.48
N TYR A 108 4.27 0.46 0.36
CA TYR A 108 5.63 0.94 0.47
C TYR A 108 5.76 1.93 1.63
N TYR A 109 6.71 1.71 2.50
CA TYR A 109 6.97 2.56 3.67
C TYR A 109 8.24 3.42 3.46
N PRO A 110 8.14 4.64 2.93
CA PRO A 110 9.30 5.51 2.76
C PRO A 110 9.86 6.03 4.09
N ALA A 111 9.00 6.11 5.12
CA ALA A 111 9.41 6.46 6.47
C ALA A 111 8.66 5.63 7.50
N LEU A 112 9.38 5.21 8.53
CA LEU A 112 8.84 4.53 9.69
C LEU A 112 9.41 5.17 10.96
N PRO A 113 8.62 5.33 12.04
CA PRO A 113 9.12 5.75 13.32
C PRO A 113 10.10 4.73 13.91
N ALA A 114 10.92 5.18 14.85
CA ALA A 114 11.94 4.33 15.48
C ALA A 114 11.33 3.13 16.23
N SER A 115 10.18 3.31 16.87
CA SER A 115 9.42 2.25 17.55
C SER A 115 9.11 1.06 16.63
N MET A 116 8.65 1.34 15.41
CA MET A 116 8.35 0.31 14.41
C MET A 116 9.61 -0.38 13.89
N LYS A 117 10.73 0.34 13.79
CA LYS A 117 12.02 -0.26 13.39
C LYS A 117 12.54 -1.25 14.42
N GLU A 118 12.30 -1.01 15.69
CA GLU A 118 12.65 -1.95 16.76
C GLU A 118 11.69 -3.14 16.81
N ALA A 119 10.38 -2.92 16.59
CA ALA A 119 9.40 -4.00 16.47
C ALA A 119 9.74 -4.98 15.33
N ALA A 120 10.15 -4.46 14.18
CA ALA A 120 10.56 -5.27 13.02
C ALA A 120 11.81 -6.15 13.29
N LYS A 121 12.60 -5.85 14.31
CA LYS A 121 13.73 -6.70 14.75
C LYS A 121 13.31 -7.84 15.68
N GLY A 122 12.01 -8.03 15.91
CA GLY A 122 11.49 -9.09 16.78
C GLY A 122 11.81 -8.94 18.26
N ARG A 123 12.17 -7.73 18.70
CA ARG A 123 12.61 -7.47 20.09
C ARG A 123 11.48 -7.02 21.02
N THR A 124 10.29 -6.84 20.52
CA THR A 124 9.14 -6.39 21.30
C THR A 124 7.88 -7.11 20.83
N ASN A 125 6.89 -7.25 21.72
CA ASN A 125 5.54 -7.70 21.35
C ASN A 125 4.72 -6.56 20.68
N ASN A 126 5.38 -5.49 20.25
CA ASN A 126 4.74 -4.37 19.60
C ASN A 126 4.40 -4.73 18.16
N ILE A 127 3.12 -4.63 17.79
CA ILE A 127 2.58 -4.91 16.44
C ILE A 127 2.40 -3.64 15.61
N GLU A 128 2.88 -2.49 16.08
CA GLU A 128 2.82 -1.24 15.33
C GLU A 128 3.45 -1.39 13.93
N GLY A 129 2.73 -0.92 12.93
CA GLY A 129 3.17 -0.99 11.53
C GLY A 129 3.04 -2.36 10.87
N TRP A 130 2.47 -3.35 11.54
CA TRP A 130 2.20 -4.64 10.94
C TRP A 130 1.06 -4.55 9.93
N ILE A 131 1.18 -5.36 8.88
CA ILE A 131 0.10 -5.60 7.92
C ILE A 131 -0.52 -6.94 8.31
N GLU A 132 -1.84 -6.95 8.42
CA GLU A 132 -2.61 -8.16 8.67
C GLU A 132 -3.37 -8.55 7.40
N PHE A 133 -3.23 -9.81 7.00
CA PHE A 133 -3.94 -10.39 5.86
C PHE A 133 -4.99 -11.38 6.31
N GLY A 134 -6.04 -11.57 5.50
CA GLY A 134 -7.04 -12.62 5.70
C GLY A 134 -8.11 -12.30 6.74
N ARG A 135 -8.15 -11.10 7.30
CA ARG A 135 -9.23 -10.68 8.16
C ARG A 135 -10.50 -10.47 7.34
N ALA A 136 -11.55 -11.25 7.64
CA ALA A 136 -12.83 -11.15 6.94
C ALA A 136 -13.50 -9.80 7.20
N PHE A 137 -14.06 -9.19 6.15
CA PHE A 137 -14.96 -8.05 6.28
C PHE A 137 -16.30 -8.55 6.86
N HIS A 138 -16.98 -7.74 7.68
CA HIS A 138 -18.28 -8.07 8.27
C HIS A 138 -19.34 -8.55 7.26
N LEU A 139 -19.19 -8.14 6.00
CA LEU A 139 -20.10 -8.53 4.91
C LEU A 139 -19.97 -9.99 4.46
N PHE A 140 -18.89 -10.67 4.82
CA PHE A 140 -18.65 -12.06 4.41
C PHE A 140 -18.84 -13.07 5.54
N GLY A 141 -19.30 -12.61 6.71
CA GLY A 141 -19.40 -13.43 7.92
C GLY A 141 -18.02 -13.80 8.50
N ASP A 142 -17.94 -13.87 9.79
CA ASP A 142 -16.73 -14.33 10.48
C ASP A 142 -16.59 -15.84 10.26
N ARG A 143 -15.87 -16.24 9.21
CA ARG A 143 -15.56 -17.65 8.95
C ARG A 143 -14.36 -18.15 9.76
N ARG A 144 -14.13 -17.61 10.91
CA ARG A 144 -13.22 -18.26 11.86
C ARG A 144 -13.99 -19.42 12.47
N GLU A 145 -13.94 -20.57 11.81
CA GLU A 145 -14.19 -21.81 12.51
C GLU A 145 -13.03 -22.07 13.46
N PRO A 146 -13.30 -22.60 14.65
CA PRO A 146 -12.30 -22.86 15.68
C PRO A 146 -11.26 -23.92 15.29
#